data_f708b2124173f140c1229e6638392080
#
_entry.id   f708b2124173f140c1229e6638392080
#
_cell.length_a   1.000
_cell.length_b   1.000
_cell.length_c   1.000
_cell.angle_alpha   90.00
_cell.angle_beta   90.00
_cell.angle_gamma   90.00
#
_symmetry.space_group_name_H-M   'P 1'
#
loop_
_entity.id
_entity.type
_entity.pdbx_description
1 polymer ?
#
loop_
_entity_poly.entity_id
_entity_poly.type
_entity_poly.pdbx_seq_one_letter_code
_entity_poly.pdbx_strand_id
1 'polypeptide(L)'
;MKIRLTLFVILINTVVVFAQHPNGKIRKGNTAYKDSSYSYAEQLYREALMKDQSSYEASFNMADAIYKQERYSEANSLFKALSEKTDDKIKKSESYHNMGNSLLKEQKLDEAIEAYKNALRNNPKDLDTKHNLAYAMRMKNQSQEQEKEEQKEEEKEEDKKEEKEEQEEEEKDKGKNQEEKGEQSEEEKKEEPKQPQDPNEMTEEEAQQILDALQQQEKELQEDLQKKKQKGVKLKILKDW
;
A
#
# COMPACT_ATOMS: atom_id res chain seq x y z
N MET A 1 54.70 5.28 -39.01
CA MET A 1 54.29 6.16 -37.89
C MET A 1 52.81 6.57 -37.93
N LYS A 2 52.23 6.92 -39.07
CA LYS A 2 50.81 7.35 -39.20
C LYS A 2 49.80 6.27 -38.79
N ILE A 3 50.03 4.98 -39.11
CA ILE A 3 49.12 3.87 -38.76
C ILE A 3 49.08 3.61 -37.24
N ARG A 4 50.22 3.75 -36.53
CA ARG A 4 50.26 3.57 -35.06
C ARG A 4 49.54 4.71 -34.31
N LEU A 5 49.56 5.91 -34.86
CA LEU A 5 48.89 7.07 -34.29
C LEU A 5 47.37 6.98 -34.47
N THR A 6 46.90 6.50 -35.65
CA THR A 6 45.45 6.28 -35.88
C THR A 6 44.88 5.18 -35.01
N LEU A 7 45.62 4.07 -34.80
CA LEU A 7 45.21 2.99 -33.87
C LEU A 7 45.14 3.46 -32.42
N PHE A 8 46.06 4.33 -31.99
CA PHE A 8 46.06 4.90 -30.64
C PHE A 8 44.88 5.85 -30.43
N VAL A 9 44.53 6.67 -31.42
CA VAL A 9 43.36 7.59 -31.38
C VAL A 9 42.05 6.77 -31.35
N ILE A 10 41.95 5.65 -32.10
CA ILE A 10 40.78 4.78 -32.09
C ILE A 10 40.65 4.11 -30.71
N LEU A 11 41.78 3.67 -30.11
CA LEU A 11 41.78 3.03 -28.78
C LEU A 11 41.34 4.01 -27.67
N ILE A 12 41.75 5.29 -27.76
CA ILE A 12 41.33 6.32 -26.80
C ILE A 12 39.82 6.61 -26.93
N ASN A 13 39.29 6.66 -28.16
CA ASN A 13 37.87 6.90 -28.37
C ASN A 13 37.00 5.72 -27.89
N THR A 14 37.47 4.49 -28.02
CA THR A 14 36.71 3.31 -27.49
C THR A 14 36.70 3.30 -25.96
N VAL A 15 37.78 3.71 -25.29
CA VAL A 15 37.81 3.79 -23.81
C VAL A 15 36.87 4.87 -23.28
N VAL A 16 36.76 6.02 -23.98
CA VAL A 16 35.86 7.12 -23.58
C VAL A 16 34.39 6.71 -23.74
N VAL A 17 34.04 5.93 -24.77
CA VAL A 17 32.66 5.42 -24.96
C VAL A 17 32.27 4.43 -23.87
N PHE A 18 33.20 3.57 -23.42
CA PHE A 18 32.91 2.64 -22.30
C PHE A 18 32.70 3.34 -20.96
N ALA A 19 33.31 4.48 -20.72
CA ALA A 19 33.13 5.25 -19.48
C ALA A 19 31.79 5.98 -19.40
N GLN A 20 31.01 6.03 -20.46
CA GLN A 20 29.71 6.71 -20.51
C GLN A 20 28.51 5.79 -20.56
N HIS A 21 28.66 4.47 -20.34
CA HIS A 21 27.56 3.52 -20.35
C HIS A 21 26.61 3.81 -19.19
N PRO A 22 25.27 3.81 -19.40
CA PRO A 22 24.28 4.05 -18.34
C PRO A 22 24.49 3.11 -17.16
N ASN A 23 24.91 1.87 -17.40
CA ASN A 23 25.23 0.87 -16.38
C ASN A 23 26.30 1.33 -15.37
N GLY A 24 27.23 2.20 -15.75
CA GLY A 24 28.21 2.77 -14.82
C GLY A 24 27.58 3.66 -13.74
N LYS A 25 26.57 4.44 -14.11
CA LYS A 25 25.81 5.28 -13.17
C LYS A 25 24.88 4.46 -12.30
N ILE A 26 24.20 3.46 -12.88
CA ILE A 26 23.35 2.53 -12.13
C ILE A 26 24.17 1.80 -11.06
N ARG A 27 25.33 1.26 -11.40
CA ARG A 27 26.22 0.58 -10.44
C ARG A 27 26.66 1.48 -9.29
N LYS A 28 27.02 2.74 -9.58
CA LYS A 28 27.36 3.72 -8.53
C LYS A 28 26.13 4.05 -7.65
N GLY A 29 24.96 4.19 -8.29
CA GLY A 29 23.69 4.37 -7.60
C GLY A 29 23.38 3.20 -6.66
N ASN A 30 23.56 1.97 -7.11
CA ASN A 30 23.38 0.77 -6.30
C ASN A 30 24.34 0.72 -5.10
N THR A 31 25.58 1.22 -5.24
CA THR A 31 26.52 1.36 -4.13
C THR A 31 26.03 2.41 -3.14
N ALA A 32 25.71 3.61 -3.62
CA ALA A 32 25.17 4.69 -2.76
C ALA A 32 23.88 4.27 -2.02
N TYR A 33 23.01 3.52 -2.67
CA TYR A 33 21.80 2.96 -2.08
C TYR A 33 22.13 2.01 -0.91
N LYS A 34 23.09 1.09 -1.12
CA LYS A 34 23.56 0.18 -0.04
C LYS A 34 24.18 0.92 1.14
N ASP A 35 24.82 2.05 0.88
CA ASP A 35 25.39 2.93 1.90
C ASP A 35 24.33 3.87 2.52
N SER A 36 23.02 3.62 2.28
CA SER A 36 21.88 4.42 2.74
C SER A 36 21.93 5.89 2.29
N SER A 37 22.74 6.21 1.29
CA SER A 37 22.85 7.53 0.66
C SER A 37 21.78 7.68 -0.43
N TYR A 38 20.52 7.61 -0.06
CA TYR A 38 19.38 7.47 -0.99
C TYR A 38 19.22 8.67 -1.93
N SER A 39 19.44 9.88 -1.44
CA SER A 39 19.37 11.10 -2.28
C SER A 39 20.46 11.11 -3.34
N TYR A 40 21.68 10.67 -3.01
CA TYR A 40 22.76 10.55 -3.97
C TYR A 40 22.54 9.39 -4.96
N ALA A 41 22.00 8.27 -4.48
CA ALA A 41 21.59 7.16 -5.35
C ALA A 41 20.56 7.62 -6.39
N GLU A 42 19.52 8.33 -5.96
CA GLU A 42 18.51 8.93 -6.84
C GLU A 42 19.14 9.81 -7.92
N GLN A 43 20.06 10.71 -7.54
CA GLN A 43 20.76 11.55 -8.52
C GLN A 43 21.48 10.72 -9.58
N LEU A 44 22.20 9.67 -9.17
CA LEU A 44 22.94 8.80 -10.08
C LEU A 44 22.02 8.02 -11.03
N TYR A 45 20.85 7.57 -10.54
CA TYR A 45 19.84 6.93 -11.39
C TYR A 45 19.22 7.92 -12.37
N ARG A 46 18.95 9.17 -11.97
CA ARG A 46 18.50 10.24 -12.89
C ARG A 46 19.53 10.51 -13.97
N GLU A 47 20.82 10.55 -13.64
CA GLU A 47 21.90 10.69 -14.62
C GLU A 47 22.00 9.49 -15.59
N ALA A 48 21.67 8.28 -15.13
CA ALA A 48 21.57 7.12 -16.00
C ALA A 48 20.39 7.26 -16.97
N LEU A 49 19.23 7.72 -16.49
CA LEU A 49 18.03 7.94 -17.29
C LEU A 49 18.18 9.08 -18.32
N MET A 50 19.03 10.07 -18.07
CA MET A 50 19.36 11.08 -19.08
C MET A 50 20.04 10.46 -20.31
N LYS A 51 20.71 9.30 -20.13
CA LYS A 51 21.41 8.59 -21.22
C LYS A 51 20.54 7.50 -21.85
N ASP A 52 19.74 6.84 -21.05
CA ASP A 52 18.80 5.81 -21.48
C ASP A 52 17.48 5.94 -20.71
N GLN A 53 16.55 6.70 -21.27
CA GLN A 53 15.23 6.95 -20.70
C GLN A 53 14.37 5.68 -20.63
N SER A 54 14.74 4.63 -21.36
CA SER A 54 14.00 3.36 -21.41
C SER A 54 14.46 2.36 -20.35
N SER A 55 15.53 2.65 -19.62
CA SER A 55 16.08 1.76 -18.60
C SER A 55 15.09 1.51 -17.48
N TYR A 56 14.48 0.33 -17.48
CA TYR A 56 13.62 -0.13 -16.39
C TYR A 56 14.38 -0.18 -15.05
N GLU A 57 15.59 -0.76 -15.04
CA GLU A 57 16.43 -0.89 -13.85
C GLU A 57 16.72 0.48 -13.21
N ALA A 58 17.12 1.47 -14.00
CA ALA A 58 17.41 2.81 -13.46
C ALA A 58 16.14 3.46 -12.89
N SER A 59 14.99 3.31 -13.58
CA SER A 59 13.71 3.86 -13.13
C SER A 59 13.21 3.19 -11.86
N PHE A 60 13.32 1.86 -11.78
CA PHE A 60 12.90 1.09 -10.62
C PHE A 60 13.76 1.42 -9.40
N ASN A 61 15.09 1.40 -9.54
CA ASN A 61 15.99 1.70 -8.44
C ASN A 61 15.89 3.17 -7.99
N MET A 62 15.56 4.09 -8.90
CA MET A 62 15.27 5.47 -8.56
C MET A 62 14.00 5.57 -7.70
N ALA A 63 12.93 4.89 -8.11
CA ALA A 63 11.69 4.86 -7.35
C ALA A 63 11.89 4.27 -5.93
N ASP A 64 12.70 3.22 -5.82
CA ASP A 64 13.05 2.61 -4.55
C ASP A 64 13.91 3.55 -3.67
N ALA A 65 14.86 4.27 -4.26
CA ALA A 65 15.63 5.28 -3.53
C ALA A 65 14.74 6.45 -3.04
N ILE A 66 13.71 6.83 -3.79
CA ILE A 66 12.72 7.83 -3.41
C ILE A 66 11.82 7.30 -2.28
N TYR A 67 11.40 6.04 -2.33
CA TYR A 67 10.67 5.38 -1.26
C TYR A 67 11.46 5.39 0.06
N LYS A 68 12.76 5.07 0.01
CA LYS A 68 13.65 5.11 1.18
C LYS A 68 13.86 6.51 1.76
N GLN A 69 13.56 7.55 1.00
CA GLN A 69 13.51 8.94 1.45
C GLN A 69 12.13 9.34 2.00
N GLU A 70 11.23 8.37 2.22
CA GLU A 70 9.86 8.55 2.73
C GLU A 70 8.95 9.39 1.81
N ARG A 71 9.35 9.59 0.56
CA ARG A 71 8.57 10.28 -0.49
C ARG A 71 7.62 9.29 -1.16
N TYR A 72 6.71 8.75 -0.36
CA TYR A 72 5.90 7.59 -0.75
C TYR A 72 4.97 7.86 -1.94
N SER A 73 4.34 9.03 -2.01
CA SER A 73 3.45 9.40 -3.11
C SER A 73 4.18 9.49 -4.46
N GLU A 74 5.41 10.02 -4.45
CA GLU A 74 6.24 10.08 -5.66
C GLU A 74 6.69 8.68 -6.08
N ALA A 75 7.15 7.86 -5.13
CA ALA A 75 7.54 6.47 -5.38
C ALA A 75 6.37 5.65 -5.95
N ASN A 76 5.19 5.76 -5.37
CA ASN A 76 3.95 5.14 -5.85
C ASN A 76 3.68 5.49 -7.32
N SER A 77 3.75 6.77 -7.68
CA SER A 77 3.51 7.23 -9.05
C SER A 77 4.51 6.64 -10.05
N LEU A 78 5.78 6.51 -9.64
CA LEU A 78 6.83 5.90 -10.47
C LEU A 78 6.63 4.39 -10.62
N PHE A 79 6.33 3.66 -9.55
CA PHE A 79 6.06 2.23 -9.61
C PHE A 79 4.82 1.92 -10.44
N LYS A 80 3.78 2.74 -10.35
CA LYS A 80 2.59 2.63 -11.20
C LYS A 80 2.98 2.75 -12.67
N ALA A 81 3.71 3.80 -13.05
CA ALA A 81 4.17 4.00 -14.42
C ALA A 81 5.03 2.83 -14.93
N LEU A 82 5.87 2.23 -14.06
CA LEU A 82 6.68 1.06 -14.40
C LEU A 82 5.83 -0.18 -14.64
N SER A 83 4.80 -0.42 -13.82
CA SER A 83 3.89 -1.55 -13.98
C SER A 83 3.08 -1.48 -15.28
N GLU A 84 2.77 -0.27 -15.75
CA GLU A 84 2.04 -0.05 -17.00
C GLU A 84 2.94 -0.19 -18.26
N LYS A 85 4.24 0.11 -18.13
CA LYS A 85 5.19 0.09 -19.25
C LYS A 85 5.81 -1.27 -19.56
N THR A 86 5.80 -2.20 -18.60
CA THR A 86 6.48 -3.50 -18.78
C THR A 86 5.48 -4.61 -19.09
N ASP A 87 5.84 -5.48 -20.05
CA ASP A 87 5.12 -6.74 -20.32
C ASP A 87 5.74 -7.92 -19.55
N ASP A 88 6.91 -7.76 -18.94
CA ASP A 88 7.55 -8.75 -18.11
C ASP A 88 6.77 -8.92 -16.80
N LYS A 89 6.20 -10.11 -16.59
CA LYS A 89 5.36 -10.40 -15.44
C LYS A 89 6.08 -10.24 -14.11
N ILE A 90 7.35 -10.59 -14.03
CA ILE A 90 8.12 -10.45 -12.78
C ILE A 90 8.35 -8.99 -12.47
N LYS A 91 8.84 -8.20 -13.43
CA LYS A 91 9.01 -6.75 -13.25
C LYS A 91 7.70 -6.04 -12.91
N LYS A 92 6.60 -6.49 -13.54
CA LYS A 92 5.25 -5.97 -13.26
C LYS A 92 4.83 -6.28 -11.83
N SER A 93 5.07 -7.51 -11.38
CA SER A 93 4.82 -7.93 -10.00
C SER A 93 5.62 -7.09 -9.00
N GLU A 94 6.93 -6.95 -9.20
CA GLU A 94 7.80 -6.14 -8.36
C GLU A 94 7.36 -4.68 -8.29
N SER A 95 6.94 -4.11 -9.42
CA SER A 95 6.41 -2.73 -9.45
C SER A 95 5.13 -2.60 -8.65
N TYR A 96 4.17 -3.53 -8.81
CA TYR A 96 2.94 -3.52 -8.02
C TYR A 96 3.19 -3.78 -6.53
N HIS A 97 4.13 -4.65 -6.18
CA HIS A 97 4.54 -4.88 -4.81
C HIS A 97 5.02 -3.59 -4.14
N ASN A 98 5.97 -2.89 -4.77
CA ASN A 98 6.53 -1.65 -4.22
C ASN A 98 5.54 -0.47 -4.26
N MET A 99 4.61 -0.47 -5.25
CA MET A 99 3.45 0.42 -5.24
C MET A 99 2.59 0.18 -3.99
N GLY A 100 2.29 -1.09 -3.68
CA GLY A 100 1.57 -1.48 -2.48
C GLY A 100 2.27 -1.05 -1.20
N ASN A 101 3.58 -1.25 -1.10
CA ASN A 101 4.39 -0.80 0.03
C ASN A 101 4.30 0.72 0.23
N SER A 102 4.35 1.50 -0.87
CA SER A 102 4.24 2.95 -0.82
C SER A 102 2.86 3.40 -0.33
N LEU A 103 1.80 2.80 -0.85
CA LEU A 103 0.41 3.07 -0.46
C LEU A 103 0.13 2.68 0.99
N LEU A 104 0.71 1.56 1.45
CA LEU A 104 0.60 1.11 2.84
C LEU A 104 1.23 2.14 3.80
N LYS A 105 2.39 2.71 3.45
CA LYS A 105 3.02 3.79 4.23
C LYS A 105 2.21 5.08 4.26
N GLU A 106 1.39 5.32 3.23
CA GLU A 106 0.44 6.42 3.18
C GLU A 106 -0.91 6.10 3.85
N GLN A 107 -1.05 4.91 4.47
CA GLN A 107 -2.29 4.38 5.06
C GLN A 107 -3.47 4.27 4.08
N LYS A 108 -3.18 4.23 2.79
CA LYS A 108 -4.17 3.99 1.72
C LYS A 108 -4.41 2.49 1.57
N LEU A 109 -5.07 1.91 2.58
CA LEU A 109 -5.14 0.45 2.76
C LEU A 109 -5.84 -0.26 1.59
N ASP A 110 -6.95 0.27 1.08
CA ASP A 110 -7.68 -0.33 -0.04
C ASP A 110 -6.84 -0.36 -1.32
N GLU A 111 -6.17 0.73 -1.62
CA GLU A 111 -5.30 0.85 -2.78
C GLU A 111 -4.07 -0.06 -2.64
N ALA A 112 -3.50 -0.18 -1.44
CA ALA A 112 -2.40 -1.08 -1.16
C ALA A 112 -2.78 -2.56 -1.37
N ILE A 113 -3.94 -2.97 -0.85
CA ILE A 113 -4.51 -4.32 -1.04
C ILE A 113 -4.67 -4.62 -2.55
N GLU A 114 -5.22 -3.70 -3.33
CA GLU A 114 -5.38 -3.92 -4.77
C GLU A 114 -4.04 -3.98 -5.50
N ALA A 115 -3.06 -3.18 -5.10
CA ALA A 115 -1.71 -3.24 -5.65
C ALA A 115 -1.05 -4.60 -5.38
N TYR A 116 -1.11 -5.11 -4.14
CA TYR A 116 -0.57 -6.44 -3.80
C TYR A 116 -1.31 -7.57 -4.54
N LYS A 117 -2.63 -7.51 -4.70
CA LYS A 117 -3.37 -8.47 -5.53
C LYS A 117 -2.88 -8.45 -6.98
N ASN A 118 -2.63 -7.26 -7.55
CA ASN A 118 -2.08 -7.14 -8.89
C ASN A 118 -0.66 -7.71 -8.99
N ALA A 119 0.18 -7.54 -7.96
CA ALA A 119 1.47 -8.19 -7.88
C ALA A 119 1.34 -9.72 -7.93
N LEU A 120 0.46 -10.29 -7.10
CA LEU A 120 0.24 -11.74 -7.03
C LEU A 120 -0.42 -12.33 -8.30
N ARG A 121 -1.24 -11.57 -9.04
CA ARG A 121 -1.73 -12.00 -10.37
C ARG A 121 -0.59 -12.19 -11.36
N ASN A 122 0.51 -11.46 -11.21
CA ASN A 122 1.69 -11.56 -12.07
C ASN A 122 2.74 -12.55 -11.52
N ASN A 123 2.88 -12.67 -10.20
CA ASN A 123 3.75 -13.65 -9.53
C ASN A 123 3.05 -14.28 -8.30
N PRO A 124 2.25 -15.35 -8.48
CA PRO A 124 1.50 -15.97 -7.39
C PRO A 124 2.35 -16.60 -6.28
N LYS A 125 3.67 -16.76 -6.51
CA LYS A 125 4.59 -17.42 -5.56
C LYS A 125 5.35 -16.45 -4.66
N ASP A 126 5.11 -15.16 -4.80
CA ASP A 126 5.78 -14.13 -4.02
C ASP A 126 5.25 -14.13 -2.58
N LEU A 127 6.05 -14.67 -1.66
CA LEU A 127 5.70 -14.81 -0.25
C LEU A 127 5.68 -13.44 0.45
N ASP A 128 6.60 -12.54 0.11
CA ASP A 128 6.67 -11.21 0.70
C ASP A 128 5.40 -10.39 0.35
N THR A 129 4.96 -10.48 -0.91
CA THR A 129 3.72 -9.84 -1.33
C THR A 129 2.49 -10.45 -0.64
N LYS A 130 2.46 -11.78 -0.44
CA LYS A 130 1.38 -12.43 0.31
C LYS A 130 1.31 -11.93 1.75
N HIS A 131 2.45 -11.90 2.42
CA HIS A 131 2.55 -11.40 3.78
C HIS A 131 2.06 -9.94 3.88
N ASN A 132 2.55 -9.06 3.00
CA ASN A 132 2.16 -7.65 3.01
C ASN A 132 0.67 -7.45 2.68
N LEU A 133 0.10 -8.28 1.81
CA LEU A 133 -1.35 -8.29 1.53
C LEU A 133 -2.15 -8.64 2.79
N ALA A 134 -1.77 -9.72 3.46
CA ALA A 134 -2.44 -10.16 4.69
C ALA A 134 -2.35 -9.07 5.77
N TYR A 135 -1.18 -8.45 5.93
CA TYR A 135 -0.97 -7.34 6.85
C TYR A 135 -1.86 -6.13 6.55
N ALA A 136 -1.91 -5.69 5.29
CA ALA A 136 -2.75 -4.56 4.87
C ALA A 136 -4.24 -4.83 5.13
N MET A 137 -4.70 -6.06 4.92
CA MET A 137 -6.08 -6.46 5.19
C MET A 137 -6.40 -6.47 6.68
N ARG A 138 -5.49 -6.97 7.51
CA ARG A 138 -5.64 -6.93 8.96
C ARG A 138 -5.74 -5.49 9.45
N MET A 139 -4.86 -4.60 9.00
CA MET A 139 -4.94 -3.18 9.36
C MET A 139 -6.28 -2.56 8.95
N LYS A 140 -6.77 -2.88 7.75
CA LYS A 140 -8.07 -2.38 7.29
C LYS A 140 -9.21 -2.85 8.20
N ASN A 141 -9.23 -4.12 8.58
CA ASN A 141 -10.26 -4.67 9.46
C ASN A 141 -10.21 -3.99 10.84
N GLN A 142 -9.02 -3.81 11.41
CA GLN A 142 -8.84 -3.12 12.69
C GLN A 142 -9.34 -1.66 12.62
N SER A 143 -9.02 -0.93 11.56
CA SER A 143 -9.52 0.42 11.36
C SER A 143 -11.05 0.47 11.30
N GLN A 144 -11.67 -0.46 10.57
CA GLN A 144 -13.14 -0.54 10.47
C GLN A 144 -13.80 -0.95 11.79
N GLU A 145 -13.16 -1.76 12.61
CA GLU A 145 -13.66 -2.12 13.94
C GLU A 145 -13.59 -0.91 14.87
N GLN A 146 -12.50 -0.16 14.85
CA GLN A 146 -12.35 1.07 15.63
C GLN A 146 -13.39 2.13 15.24
N GLU A 147 -13.58 2.38 13.94
CA GLU A 147 -14.62 3.32 13.47
C GLU A 147 -16.04 2.92 13.93
N LYS A 148 -16.34 1.61 13.97
CA LYS A 148 -17.64 1.11 14.44
C LYS A 148 -17.79 1.23 15.96
N GLU A 149 -16.72 1.09 16.72
CA GLU A 149 -16.72 1.28 18.16
C GLU A 149 -16.91 2.75 18.53
N GLU A 150 -16.18 3.66 17.85
CA GLU A 150 -16.32 5.09 18.01
C GLU A 150 -17.75 5.57 17.69
N GLN A 151 -18.34 5.11 16.59
CA GLN A 151 -19.72 5.43 16.22
C GLN A 151 -20.73 4.96 17.27
N LYS A 152 -20.54 3.77 17.84
CA LYS A 152 -21.42 3.27 18.91
C LYS A 152 -21.26 4.03 20.22
N GLU A 153 -20.07 4.55 20.51
CA GLU A 153 -19.85 5.41 21.67
C GLU A 153 -20.50 6.79 21.48
N GLU A 154 -20.36 7.36 20.28
CA GLU A 154 -21.03 8.63 19.95
C GLU A 154 -22.56 8.52 20.02
N GLU A 155 -23.15 7.46 19.43
CA GLU A 155 -24.60 7.21 19.52
C GLU A 155 -25.06 7.08 20.98
N LYS A 156 -24.32 6.35 21.84
CA LYS A 156 -24.64 6.22 23.26
C LYS A 156 -24.52 7.54 24.04
N GLU A 157 -23.61 8.42 23.63
CA GLU A 157 -23.48 9.73 24.24
C GLU A 157 -24.61 10.69 23.82
N GLU A 158 -25.05 10.58 22.55
CA GLU A 158 -26.22 11.34 22.07
C GLU A 158 -27.49 10.90 22.76
N ASP A 159 -27.76 9.58 22.86
CA ASP A 159 -28.90 9.03 23.57
C ASP A 159 -28.93 9.48 25.04
N LYS A 160 -27.78 9.47 25.73
CA LYS A 160 -27.68 9.94 27.13
C LYS A 160 -27.91 11.46 27.28
N LYS A 161 -27.62 12.25 26.24
CA LYS A 161 -27.89 13.69 26.25
C LYS A 161 -29.38 13.94 26.04
N GLU A 162 -30.01 13.23 25.10
CA GLU A 162 -31.44 13.33 24.85
C GLU A 162 -32.24 12.90 26.09
N GLU A 163 -31.89 11.76 26.75
CA GLU A 163 -32.52 11.33 28.01
C GLU A 163 -32.37 12.36 29.13
N LYS A 164 -31.25 13.09 29.22
CA LYS A 164 -31.05 14.14 30.21
C LYS A 164 -31.87 15.38 29.91
N GLU A 165 -31.96 15.77 28.65
CA GLU A 165 -32.77 16.92 28.22
C GLU A 165 -34.27 16.64 28.45
N GLU A 166 -34.74 15.43 28.15
CA GLU A 166 -36.12 15.02 28.45
C GLU A 166 -36.41 15.00 29.98
N GLN A 167 -35.46 14.54 30.81
CA GLN A 167 -35.59 14.58 32.26
C GLN A 167 -35.58 16.01 32.82
N GLU A 168 -34.75 16.90 32.26
CA GLU A 168 -34.74 18.31 32.67
C GLU A 168 -36.01 19.07 32.23
N GLU A 169 -36.66 18.71 31.13
CA GLU A 169 -37.96 19.24 30.72
C GLU A 169 -39.08 18.70 31.60
N GLU A 170 -39.07 17.40 31.96
CA GLU A 170 -40.08 16.85 32.89
C GLU A 170 -39.93 17.36 34.32
N GLU A 171 -38.69 17.67 34.81
CA GLU A 171 -38.52 18.27 36.15
C GLU A 171 -38.96 19.74 36.19
N LYS A 172 -38.89 20.48 35.11
CA LYS A 172 -39.42 21.87 35.03
C LYS A 172 -40.95 21.92 35.13
N ASP A 173 -41.63 20.85 34.72
CA ASP A 173 -43.12 20.78 34.83
C ASP A 173 -43.60 20.23 36.18
N LYS A 174 -42.76 19.55 36.96
CA LYS A 174 -43.08 18.99 38.31
C LYS A 174 -42.39 19.76 39.42
N GLY A 175 -42.53 21.07 39.47
CA GLY A 175 -42.07 21.85 40.61
C GLY A 175 -42.73 21.46 41.92
N LYS A 176 -41.98 20.87 42.88
CA LYS A 176 -42.22 20.57 44.30
C LYS A 176 -42.56 19.10 44.63
N ASN A 177 -41.59 18.35 45.03
CA ASN A 177 -41.41 17.77 46.37
C ASN A 177 -40.28 16.71 46.46
N GLN A 178 -39.31 17.06 47.32
CA GLN A 178 -38.55 16.28 48.32
C GLN A 178 -37.99 14.86 47.99
N GLU A 179 -36.67 14.86 48.05
CA GLU A 179 -35.77 14.09 48.97
C GLU A 179 -35.51 12.60 48.76
N GLU A 180 -34.21 12.41 48.61
CA GLU A 180 -33.33 11.37 49.16
C GLU A 180 -33.30 9.94 48.59
N LYS A 181 -32.05 9.63 48.27
CA LYS A 181 -31.29 8.37 48.37
C LYS A 181 -30.95 7.60 47.10
N GLY A 182 -29.67 7.54 46.83
CA GLY A 182 -28.83 6.34 46.91
C GLY A 182 -27.86 6.18 45.75
N GLU A 183 -26.62 6.53 45.99
CA GLU A 183 -25.47 6.14 45.17
C GLU A 183 -25.35 4.63 45.09
N GLN A 184 -25.22 4.09 43.89
CA GLN A 184 -24.44 2.89 43.65
C GLN A 184 -23.65 3.07 42.34
N SER A 185 -22.35 3.24 42.51
CA SER A 185 -21.36 3.21 41.46
C SER A 185 -21.11 1.76 41.03
N GLU A 186 -21.39 1.45 39.79
CA GLU A 186 -20.80 0.28 39.13
C GLU A 186 -19.54 0.69 38.42
N GLU A 187 -18.40 0.19 38.91
CA GLU A 187 -17.12 0.25 38.21
C GLU A 187 -17.17 -0.69 37.01
N GLU A 188 -17.37 -0.15 35.80
CA GLU A 188 -17.05 -0.87 34.59
C GLU A 188 -15.51 -0.85 34.39
N LYS A 189 -14.92 -2.05 34.44
CA LYS A 189 -13.53 -2.29 34.07
C LYS A 189 -13.33 -1.91 32.61
N LYS A 190 -12.59 -0.84 32.37
CA LYS A 190 -12.01 -0.55 31.06
C LYS A 190 -10.99 -1.63 30.73
N GLU A 191 -11.28 -2.46 29.74
CA GLU A 191 -10.26 -3.23 29.04
C GLU A 191 -9.40 -2.25 28.24
N GLU A 192 -8.09 -2.26 28.52
CA GLU A 192 -7.13 -1.47 27.75
C GLU A 192 -7.14 -1.93 26.28
N PRO A 193 -7.15 -1.00 25.31
CA PRO A 193 -7.03 -1.38 23.91
C PRO A 193 -5.68 -2.05 23.67
N LYS A 194 -5.69 -3.27 23.17
CA LYS A 194 -4.47 -3.98 22.76
C LYS A 194 -3.74 -3.14 21.72
N GLN A 195 -2.51 -2.77 22.02
CA GLN A 195 -1.62 -2.08 21.08
C GLN A 195 -1.53 -2.85 19.76
N PRO A 196 -1.43 -2.14 18.62
CA PRO A 196 -1.24 -2.79 17.31
C PRO A 196 0.03 -3.66 17.38
N GLN A 197 -0.13 -4.95 17.15
CA GLN A 197 1.00 -5.86 17.06
C GLN A 197 1.88 -5.49 15.87
N ASP A 198 3.21 -5.55 16.06
CA ASP A 198 4.21 -5.31 15.01
C ASP A 198 3.91 -6.22 13.79
N PRO A 199 4.02 -5.70 12.53
CA PRO A 199 3.85 -6.52 11.32
C PRO A 199 4.73 -7.77 11.29
N ASN A 200 5.84 -7.75 12.01
CA ASN A 200 6.73 -8.90 12.15
C ASN A 200 6.19 -10.00 13.08
N GLU A 201 5.12 -9.76 13.82
CA GLU A 201 4.50 -10.72 14.73
C GLU A 201 3.42 -11.58 14.07
N MET A 202 3.00 -11.27 12.83
CA MET A 202 2.06 -12.11 12.11
C MET A 202 2.72 -13.42 11.71
N THR A 203 2.17 -14.54 12.16
CA THR A 203 2.69 -15.86 11.81
C THR A 203 2.40 -16.21 10.34
N GLU A 204 3.24 -17.08 9.75
CA GLU A 204 3.03 -17.57 8.39
C GLU A 204 1.67 -18.29 8.24
N GLU A 205 1.20 -18.93 9.31
CA GLU A 205 -0.10 -19.60 9.37
C GLU A 205 -1.28 -18.61 9.33
N GLU A 206 -1.20 -17.50 10.06
CA GLU A 206 -2.22 -16.44 10.04
C GLU A 206 -2.27 -15.76 8.65
N ALA A 207 -1.12 -15.47 8.06
CA ALA A 207 -1.06 -14.94 6.71
C ALA A 207 -1.67 -15.91 5.69
N GLN A 208 -1.43 -17.21 5.84
CA GLN A 208 -2.00 -18.23 4.96
C GLN A 208 -3.52 -18.37 5.14
N GLN A 209 -4.05 -18.34 6.36
CA GLN A 209 -5.50 -18.37 6.61
C GLN A 209 -6.23 -17.20 5.95
N ILE A 210 -5.67 -15.98 6.04
CA ILE A 210 -6.23 -14.80 5.39
C ILE A 210 -6.22 -14.96 3.87
N LEU A 211 -5.15 -15.52 3.31
CA LEU A 211 -5.03 -15.78 1.87
C LEU A 211 -6.00 -16.84 1.38
N ASP A 212 -6.20 -17.90 2.14
CA ASP A 212 -7.14 -18.97 1.80
C ASP A 212 -8.58 -18.46 1.82
N ALA A 213 -8.94 -17.65 2.83
CA ALA A 213 -10.23 -16.97 2.89
C ALA A 213 -10.47 -16.06 1.68
N LEU A 214 -9.43 -15.32 1.24
CA LEU A 214 -9.49 -14.48 0.05
C LEU A 214 -9.68 -15.27 -1.23
N GLN A 215 -8.92 -16.37 -1.39
CA GLN A 215 -9.06 -17.23 -2.56
C GLN A 215 -10.47 -17.81 -2.65
N GLN A 216 -11.06 -18.13 -1.50
CA GLN A 216 -12.43 -18.62 -1.44
C GLN A 216 -13.44 -17.56 -1.84
N GLN A 217 -13.30 -16.32 -1.34
CA GLN A 217 -14.15 -15.20 -1.73
C GLN A 217 -14.03 -14.87 -3.24
N GLU A 218 -12.79 -14.89 -3.77
CA GLU A 218 -12.57 -14.63 -5.19
C GLU A 218 -13.19 -15.74 -6.07
N LYS A 219 -13.10 -16.99 -5.63
CA LYS A 219 -13.73 -18.13 -6.29
C LYS A 219 -15.26 -18.01 -6.28
N GLU A 220 -15.87 -17.70 -5.14
CA GLU A 220 -17.31 -17.49 -5.01
C GLU A 220 -17.80 -16.33 -5.90
N LEU A 221 -17.04 -15.22 -5.94
CA LEU A 221 -17.34 -14.09 -6.82
C LEU A 221 -17.26 -14.48 -8.31
N GLN A 222 -16.24 -15.26 -8.70
CA GLN A 222 -16.10 -15.75 -10.06
C GLN A 222 -17.24 -16.72 -10.44
N GLU A 223 -17.65 -17.60 -9.53
CA GLU A 223 -18.78 -18.50 -9.72
C GLU A 223 -20.10 -17.71 -9.87
N ASP A 224 -20.31 -16.69 -9.04
CA ASP A 224 -21.51 -15.84 -9.13
C ASP A 224 -21.53 -15.03 -10.44
N LEU A 225 -20.39 -14.50 -10.88
CA LEU A 225 -20.25 -13.84 -12.17
C LEU A 225 -20.50 -14.80 -13.34
N GLN A 226 -20.03 -16.05 -13.26
CA GLN A 226 -20.32 -17.07 -14.26
C GLN A 226 -21.80 -17.44 -14.28
N LYS A 227 -22.43 -17.63 -13.12
CA LYS A 227 -23.88 -17.88 -13.00
C LYS A 227 -24.70 -16.72 -13.57
N LYS A 228 -24.30 -15.48 -13.34
CA LYS A 228 -24.95 -14.28 -13.91
C LYS A 228 -24.78 -14.21 -15.44
N LYS A 229 -23.61 -14.57 -15.97
CA LYS A 229 -23.36 -14.67 -17.41
C LYS A 229 -24.19 -15.78 -18.06
N GLN A 230 -24.31 -16.95 -17.41
CA GLN A 230 -25.13 -18.07 -17.91
C GLN A 230 -26.64 -17.77 -17.88
N LYS A 231 -27.11 -16.98 -16.91
CA LYS A 231 -28.52 -16.57 -16.81
C LYS A 231 -28.93 -15.47 -17.80
N GLY A 232 -28.04 -15.09 -18.71
CA GLY A 232 -28.41 -14.20 -19.84
C GLY A 232 -28.81 -12.79 -19.41
N VAL A 233 -28.33 -12.30 -18.25
CA VAL A 233 -28.52 -10.90 -17.87
C VAL A 233 -27.73 -10.05 -18.87
N LYS A 234 -28.42 -9.52 -19.89
CA LYS A 234 -27.89 -8.52 -20.80
C LYS A 234 -27.47 -7.30 -19.93
N LEU A 235 -26.18 -7.14 -19.69
CA LEU A 235 -25.64 -5.89 -19.18
C LEU A 235 -26.03 -4.80 -20.19
N LYS A 236 -26.95 -3.93 -19.80
CA LYS A 236 -27.33 -2.76 -20.58
C LYS A 236 -26.13 -1.82 -20.55
N ILE A 237 -25.30 -1.91 -21.57
CA ILE A 237 -24.25 -0.91 -21.79
C ILE A 237 -25.02 0.38 -22.10
N LEU A 238 -25.08 1.28 -21.16
CA LEU A 238 -25.47 2.66 -21.41
C LEU A 238 -24.38 3.24 -22.31
N LYS A 239 -24.71 3.36 -23.59
CA LYS A 239 -23.96 4.17 -24.53
C LYS A 239 -24.29 5.61 -24.20
N ASP A 240 -23.40 6.28 -23.48
CA ASP A 240 -23.38 7.73 -23.44
C ASP A 240 -22.53 8.20 -24.62
N TRP A 241 -23.22 8.86 -25.54
CA TRP A 241 -22.67 9.62 -26.64
C TRP A 241 -22.46 11.07 -26.20
#